data_f8c2a7cb368c035c047d7983763158e0
#
_entry.id   f8c2a7cb368c035c047d7983763158e0
#
_cell.length_a   1.000
_cell.length_b   1.000
_cell.length_c   1.000
_cell.angle_alpha   90.00
_cell.angle_beta   90.00
_cell.angle_gamma   90.00
#
_symmetry.space_group_name_H-M   'P 1'
#
loop_
_entity.id
_entity.type
_entity.pdbx_description
1 polymer ?
#
loop_
_entity_poly.entity_id
_entity_poly.type
_entity_poly.pdbx_seq_one_letter_code
_entity_poly.pdbx_strand_id
1 'polypeptide(L)'
;MIIFCVAMLLFTFGKDARAQANPSEAANAGKNRILLVLPFDNATGQLSLDWIREAAPAILDARFMSSGFAPMSRADRIYALDHLGLPQQFQPSRAGALKLAQTLDVDSIIVGSYRTEGTGVVAEARVLNVPRLRMSDAVMARGDMNDLIAVFDSLAWRLTRIMDPGFSVAQETFLAAGANLRLDAFEQYIRGISEADQQERQRHLKKSVELSPNFGPAWMALGREDFNAQKYEEAAASFAKVSPNDPQALEAGFYRGLSLLYFGAYPQAQESFANVARELPLAEVLNNEGVALSRQGKDGTGLFVQASAADPNAPDYHFNLALSLKHHGSATNAINQLTQCLKLRPNDTEAQKMLAAWKSPTGMQTDENAEPLERIIRTFDAGAFKQAAQMMDEMEATRLAALSAHERAVRLASRAKEYFNRGLLLEAERLYQAAVTDDARLAEAHAGLASVRERTGDTASARKEANEALQIAPTLDSWLVLGRLDMAANHMDDASREIGEALKLDPASRAAQELKRQIEARTGKKQ
;
A
#
# COMPACT_ATOMS: atom_id res chain seq x y z
N MET A 1 16.20 -56.54 -23.69
CA MET A 1 17.06 -56.74 -24.88
C MET A 1 17.08 -55.42 -25.62
N ILE A 2 18.10 -54.82 -25.61
CA ILE A 2 19.07 -53.96 -26.29
C ILE A 2 19.28 -52.69 -25.46
N ILE A 3 20.27 -52.50 -24.64
CA ILE A 3 21.72 -52.19 -24.74
C ILE A 3 22.01 -51.16 -25.84
N PHE A 4 22.44 -49.95 -25.43
CA PHE A 4 23.56 -49.21 -26.05
C PHE A 4 23.81 -47.91 -25.25
N CYS A 5 24.88 -47.87 -24.62
CA CYS A 5 26.27 -47.44 -24.95
C CYS A 5 26.50 -45.95 -24.75
N VAL A 6 27.33 -45.75 -23.80
CA VAL A 6 28.13 -44.61 -23.35
C VAL A 6 28.95 -44.00 -24.51
N ALA A 7 28.98 -42.66 -24.57
CA ALA A 7 30.13 -41.94 -25.10
C ALA A 7 30.43 -40.74 -24.19
N MET A 8 31.52 -40.88 -23.49
CA MET A 8 32.18 -39.90 -22.63
C MET A 8 33.00 -38.97 -23.54
N LEU A 9 32.65 -37.69 -23.52
CA LEU A 9 33.52 -36.65 -24.09
C LEU A 9 33.81 -35.61 -22.98
N LEU A 10 35.03 -35.75 -22.45
CA LEU A 10 35.71 -34.79 -21.62
C LEU A 10 36.01 -33.53 -22.44
N PHE A 11 35.37 -32.43 -22.10
CA PHE A 11 35.86 -31.10 -22.45
C PHE A 11 36.15 -30.34 -21.18
N THR A 12 37.43 -30.16 -20.93
CA THR A 12 37.97 -29.19 -19.95
C THR A 12 37.74 -27.79 -20.49
N PHE A 13 36.91 -27.00 -19.79
CA PHE A 13 36.89 -25.56 -19.96
C PHE A 13 37.02 -24.84 -18.61
N GLY A 14 37.80 -23.78 -18.67
CA GLY A 14 38.35 -23.02 -17.58
C GLY A 14 37.35 -22.41 -16.64
N LYS A 15 37.86 -22.13 -15.47
CA LYS A 15 37.25 -21.39 -14.40
C LYS A 15 36.94 -19.96 -14.81
N ASP A 16 35.66 -19.64 -14.97
CA ASP A 16 35.11 -18.35 -14.73
C ASP A 16 33.89 -18.54 -13.80
N ALA A 17 34.15 -18.45 -12.49
CA ALA A 17 33.10 -18.49 -11.49
C ALA A 17 32.38 -17.14 -11.47
N ARG A 18 31.46 -16.94 -12.39
CA ARG A 18 30.35 -16.00 -12.20
C ARG A 18 29.38 -16.69 -11.26
N ALA A 19 29.20 -16.12 -10.08
CA ALA A 19 28.19 -16.52 -9.14
C ALA A 19 26.82 -16.42 -9.82
N GLN A 20 26.31 -17.55 -10.33
CA GLN A 20 24.89 -17.67 -10.63
C GLN A 20 24.17 -17.67 -9.28
N ALA A 21 23.38 -16.63 -9.03
CA ALA A 21 22.44 -16.64 -7.93
C ALA A 21 21.57 -17.90 -8.04
N ASN A 22 21.50 -18.68 -6.97
CA ASN A 22 20.73 -19.91 -6.93
C ASN A 22 19.25 -19.59 -7.22
N PRO A 23 18.59 -20.29 -8.16
CA PRO A 23 17.16 -20.11 -8.40
C PRO A 23 16.29 -20.33 -7.15
N SER A 24 16.80 -21.06 -6.15
CA SER A 24 16.15 -21.26 -4.85
C SER A 24 16.18 -20.02 -3.95
N GLU A 25 17.15 -19.10 -4.11
CA GLU A 25 17.18 -17.84 -3.36
C GLU A 25 16.21 -16.81 -3.96
N ALA A 26 16.04 -16.78 -5.27
CA ALA A 26 15.04 -15.92 -5.93
C ALA A 26 13.60 -16.40 -5.65
N ALA A 27 13.36 -17.71 -5.55
CA ALA A 27 12.07 -18.28 -5.18
C ALA A 27 11.74 -18.09 -3.67
N ASN A 28 12.74 -17.90 -2.82
CA ASN A 28 12.57 -17.59 -1.40
C ASN A 28 12.43 -16.08 -1.11
N ALA A 29 12.70 -15.23 -2.07
CA ALA A 29 12.54 -13.76 -1.90
C ALA A 29 11.07 -13.32 -1.72
N GLY A 30 10.09 -14.19 -2.06
CA GLY A 30 8.66 -13.96 -1.82
C GLY A 30 8.12 -14.54 -0.50
N LYS A 31 8.86 -15.44 0.15
CA LYS A 31 8.49 -16.06 1.42
C LYS A 31 9.33 -15.43 2.51
N ASN A 32 8.83 -14.76 3.48
CA ASN A 32 9.46 -14.18 4.67
C ASN A 32 9.37 -12.65 4.71
N ARG A 33 8.20 -12.12 4.43
CA ARG A 33 7.99 -10.66 4.48
C ARG A 33 6.89 -10.22 5.45
N ILE A 34 6.20 -11.18 6.10
CA ILE A 34 5.18 -10.84 7.11
C ILE A 34 5.89 -10.48 8.41
N LEU A 35 5.62 -9.30 8.92
CA LEU A 35 6.24 -8.83 10.14
C LEU A 35 5.23 -8.21 11.12
N LEU A 36 5.57 -8.31 12.40
CA LEU A 36 4.84 -7.70 13.49
C LEU A 36 5.73 -6.66 14.18
N VAL A 37 5.31 -5.41 14.19
CA VAL A 37 5.94 -4.37 15.01
C VAL A 37 5.13 -4.21 16.30
N LEU A 38 5.76 -4.46 17.44
CA LEU A 38 5.14 -4.26 18.75
C LEU A 38 5.25 -2.81 19.20
N PRO A 39 4.34 -2.32 20.06
CA PRO A 39 4.48 -1.02 20.69
C PRO A 39 5.84 -0.88 21.38
N PHE A 40 6.49 0.28 21.23
CA PHE A 40 7.81 0.51 21.83
C PHE A 40 7.70 0.84 23.31
N ASP A 41 8.70 0.40 24.10
CA ASP A 41 8.75 0.71 25.51
C ASP A 41 9.12 2.18 25.75
N ASN A 42 8.35 2.85 26.60
CA ASN A 42 8.66 4.19 27.06
C ASN A 42 9.66 4.15 28.22
N ALA A 43 10.94 4.31 27.91
CA ALA A 43 12.02 4.41 28.87
C ALA A 43 12.35 5.86 29.28
N THR A 44 11.48 6.83 28.94
CA THR A 44 11.70 8.25 29.29
C THR A 44 11.28 8.58 30.71
N GLY A 45 10.42 7.79 31.33
CA GLY A 45 9.78 8.09 32.60
C GLY A 45 8.68 9.18 32.53
N GLN A 46 8.37 9.69 31.32
CA GLN A 46 7.38 10.75 31.10
C GLN A 46 6.11 10.19 30.45
N LEU A 47 4.98 10.24 31.16
CA LEU A 47 3.68 9.77 30.64
C LEU A 47 3.16 10.60 29.45
N SER A 48 3.55 11.88 29.37
CA SER A 48 3.20 12.74 28.23
C SER A 48 3.72 12.22 26.88
N LEU A 49 4.79 11.41 26.90
CA LEU A 49 5.39 10.80 25.73
C LEU A 49 4.89 9.38 25.44
N ASP A 50 3.93 8.86 26.21
CA ASP A 50 3.42 7.48 26.05
C ASP A 50 2.79 7.22 24.66
N TRP A 51 2.28 8.25 24.00
CA TRP A 51 1.77 8.13 22.63
C TRP A 51 2.82 7.61 21.63
N ILE A 52 4.11 7.84 21.89
CA ILE A 52 5.21 7.36 21.01
C ILE A 52 5.25 5.83 20.96
N ARG A 53 4.72 5.13 21.98
CA ARG A 53 4.62 3.67 21.99
C ARG A 53 3.89 3.14 20.76
N GLU A 54 2.77 3.77 20.38
CA GLU A 54 1.97 3.42 19.20
C GLU A 54 2.41 4.20 17.95
N ALA A 55 3.07 5.34 18.10
CA ALA A 55 3.63 6.10 16.99
C ALA A 55 4.75 5.32 16.27
N ALA A 56 5.60 4.64 17.03
CA ALA A 56 6.71 3.85 16.49
C ALA A 56 6.23 2.78 15.50
N PRO A 57 5.35 1.83 15.85
CA PRO A 57 4.83 0.88 14.88
C PRO A 57 4.13 1.57 13.71
N ALA A 58 3.37 2.63 13.91
CA ALA A 58 2.67 3.30 12.81
C ALA A 58 3.63 3.86 11.74
N ILE A 59 4.77 4.45 12.16
CA ILE A 59 5.80 4.93 11.23
C ILE A 59 6.53 3.75 10.58
N LEU A 60 6.97 2.78 11.38
CA LEU A 60 7.73 1.63 10.90
C LEU A 60 6.93 0.79 9.90
N ASP A 61 5.65 0.50 10.20
CA ASP A 61 4.76 -0.27 9.32
C ASP A 61 4.59 0.41 7.95
N ALA A 62 4.39 1.74 7.93
CA ALA A 62 4.29 2.50 6.70
C ALA A 62 5.56 2.37 5.84
N ARG A 63 6.75 2.47 6.44
CA ARG A 63 8.04 2.35 5.74
C ARG A 63 8.34 0.93 5.29
N PHE A 64 8.02 -0.07 6.11
CA PHE A 64 8.18 -1.47 5.74
C PHE A 64 7.26 -1.86 4.59
N MET A 65 6.02 -1.37 4.59
CA MET A 65 5.09 -1.59 3.48
C MET A 65 5.66 -1.04 2.16
N SER A 66 6.13 0.20 2.14
CA SER A 66 6.78 0.79 0.97
C SER A 66 8.06 0.06 0.56
N SER A 67 8.75 -0.57 1.52
CA SER A 67 9.95 -1.38 1.27
C SER A 67 9.63 -2.80 0.76
N GLY A 68 8.36 -3.17 0.63
CA GLY A 68 7.90 -4.45 0.11
C GLY A 68 7.76 -5.54 1.17
N PHE A 69 7.65 -5.17 2.45
CA PHE A 69 7.23 -6.08 3.52
C PHE A 69 5.71 -6.00 3.72
N ALA A 70 5.17 -6.99 4.40
CA ALA A 70 3.76 -7.08 4.78
C ALA A 70 3.59 -6.94 6.31
N PRO A 71 3.61 -5.72 6.86
CA PRO A 71 3.41 -5.52 8.29
C PRO A 71 1.98 -5.91 8.69
N MET A 72 1.84 -6.53 9.87
CA MET A 72 0.55 -6.80 10.47
C MET A 72 -0.09 -5.47 10.90
N SER A 73 -1.34 -5.25 10.51
CA SER A 73 -2.04 -4.01 10.85
C SER A 73 -2.21 -3.86 12.37
N ARG A 74 -2.38 -2.61 12.84
CA ARG A 74 -2.68 -2.34 14.26
C ARG A 74 -3.93 -3.09 14.71
N ALA A 75 -4.96 -3.15 13.88
CA ALA A 75 -6.21 -3.84 14.20
C ALA A 75 -5.99 -5.35 14.35
N ASP A 76 -5.28 -5.98 13.42
CA ASP A 76 -4.94 -7.41 13.48
C ASP A 76 -4.06 -7.71 14.69
N ARG A 77 -3.08 -6.84 15.00
CA ARG A 77 -2.23 -6.96 16.19
C ARG A 77 -3.06 -6.93 17.47
N ILE A 78 -3.95 -5.95 17.63
CA ILE A 78 -4.82 -5.83 18.81
C ILE A 78 -5.71 -7.06 18.94
N TYR A 79 -6.37 -7.46 17.86
CA TYR A 79 -7.22 -8.65 17.82
C TYR A 79 -6.44 -9.90 18.21
N ALA A 80 -5.24 -10.07 17.68
CA ALA A 80 -4.40 -11.24 17.99
C ALA A 80 -3.95 -11.27 19.45
N LEU A 81 -3.52 -10.14 19.99
CA LEU A 81 -3.12 -10.05 21.41
C LEU A 81 -4.29 -10.32 22.34
N ASP A 82 -5.49 -9.79 22.04
CA ASP A 82 -6.72 -10.04 22.80
C ASP A 82 -7.09 -11.52 22.81
N HIS A 83 -7.08 -12.16 21.64
CA HIS A 83 -7.34 -13.61 21.50
C HIS A 83 -6.34 -14.49 22.26
N LEU A 84 -5.13 -14.02 22.43
CA LEU A 84 -4.10 -14.71 23.22
C LEU A 84 -4.16 -14.37 24.71
N GLY A 85 -5.09 -13.51 25.13
CA GLY A 85 -5.20 -13.03 26.51
C GLY A 85 -4.01 -12.17 26.94
N LEU A 86 -3.34 -11.51 25.98
CA LEU A 86 -2.17 -10.67 26.21
C LEU A 86 -2.58 -9.20 26.21
N PRO A 87 -2.06 -8.36 27.13
CA PRO A 87 -2.36 -6.94 27.13
C PRO A 87 -1.80 -6.26 25.86
N GLN A 88 -2.48 -5.21 25.38
CA GLN A 88 -2.03 -4.45 24.20
C GLN A 88 -0.62 -3.87 24.36
N GLN A 89 -0.17 -3.65 25.58
CA GLN A 89 1.15 -3.14 25.94
C GLN A 89 2.16 -4.27 26.22
N PHE A 90 1.84 -5.50 25.79
CA PHE A 90 2.67 -6.67 26.04
C PHE A 90 4.06 -6.51 25.42
N GLN A 91 5.09 -6.64 26.28
CA GLN A 91 6.49 -6.68 25.88
C GLN A 91 7.01 -8.11 26.14
N PRO A 92 7.14 -8.90 25.10
CA PRO A 92 7.52 -10.28 25.26
C PRO A 92 9.02 -10.42 25.59
N SER A 93 9.35 -11.38 26.45
CA SER A 93 10.70 -11.96 26.46
C SER A 93 10.99 -12.58 25.08
N ARG A 94 12.27 -12.87 24.76
CA ARG A 94 12.62 -13.54 23.51
C ARG A 94 11.80 -14.81 23.24
N ALA A 95 11.59 -15.63 24.28
CA ALA A 95 10.77 -16.84 24.17
C ALA A 95 9.30 -16.52 23.93
N GLY A 96 8.75 -15.51 24.60
CA GLY A 96 7.40 -15.02 24.40
C GLY A 96 7.18 -14.44 22.98
N ALA A 97 8.13 -13.67 22.48
CA ALA A 97 8.11 -13.15 21.12
C ALA A 97 8.11 -14.27 20.08
N LEU A 98 8.93 -15.30 20.28
CA LEU A 98 8.97 -16.47 19.40
C LEU A 98 7.64 -17.23 19.38
N LYS A 99 7.05 -17.47 20.57
CA LYS A 99 5.74 -18.12 20.67
C LYS A 99 4.65 -17.28 20.00
N LEU A 100 4.67 -15.97 20.21
CA LEU A 100 3.74 -15.04 19.57
C LEU A 100 3.88 -15.11 18.04
N ALA A 101 5.11 -15.06 17.52
CA ALA A 101 5.39 -15.16 16.09
C ALA A 101 4.87 -16.44 15.46
N GLN A 102 5.08 -17.58 16.13
CA GLN A 102 4.59 -18.88 15.67
C GLN A 102 3.06 -18.96 15.67
N THR A 103 2.40 -18.33 16.66
CA THR A 103 0.94 -18.32 16.75
C THR A 103 0.32 -17.43 15.66
N LEU A 104 0.99 -16.34 15.28
CA LEU A 104 0.52 -15.37 14.29
C LEU A 104 1.05 -15.63 12.88
N ASP A 105 1.86 -16.67 12.69
CA ASP A 105 2.50 -17.05 11.43
C ASP A 105 3.27 -15.85 10.78
N VAL A 106 4.00 -15.10 11.62
CA VAL A 106 4.84 -13.99 11.15
C VAL A 106 6.31 -14.42 11.06
N ASP A 107 7.01 -13.88 10.05
CA ASP A 107 8.42 -14.21 9.79
C ASP A 107 9.39 -13.43 10.68
N SER A 108 8.97 -12.24 11.10
CA SER A 108 9.79 -11.38 11.94
C SER A 108 8.96 -10.61 12.96
N ILE A 109 9.52 -10.40 14.16
CA ILE A 109 8.98 -9.47 15.15
C ILE A 109 10.00 -8.38 15.41
N ILE A 110 9.54 -7.12 15.45
CA ILE A 110 10.32 -5.97 15.85
C ILE A 110 9.88 -5.55 17.24
N VAL A 111 10.86 -5.48 18.14
CA VAL A 111 10.72 -4.98 19.52
C VAL A 111 11.65 -3.79 19.71
N GLY A 112 11.21 -2.78 20.44
CA GLY A 112 12.02 -1.59 20.64
C GLY A 112 11.63 -0.79 21.88
N SER A 113 12.44 0.23 22.15
CA SER A 113 12.23 1.20 23.21
C SER A 113 12.70 2.59 22.76
N TYR A 114 12.24 3.61 23.46
CA TYR A 114 12.74 4.97 23.28
C TYR A 114 13.01 5.63 24.63
N ARG A 115 14.00 6.50 24.64
CA ARG A 115 14.38 7.32 25.79
C ARG A 115 14.74 8.74 25.36
N THR A 116 14.74 9.66 26.28
CA THR A 116 15.20 11.03 26.02
C THR A 116 16.69 11.18 26.41
N GLU A 117 17.44 11.93 25.60
CA GLU A 117 18.79 12.39 25.89
C GLU A 117 18.83 13.92 25.69
N GLY A 118 18.79 14.69 26.79
CA GLY A 118 18.64 16.15 26.72
C GLY A 118 17.31 16.53 26.06
N THR A 119 17.35 17.31 24.97
CA THR A 119 16.18 17.67 24.16
C THR A 119 15.86 16.64 23.07
N GLY A 120 16.72 15.65 22.91
CA GLY A 120 16.61 14.66 21.85
C GLY A 120 15.92 13.37 22.30
N VAL A 121 15.66 12.53 21.32
CA VAL A 121 15.14 11.18 21.47
C VAL A 121 16.13 10.16 20.89
N VAL A 122 16.27 9.04 21.57
CA VAL A 122 16.98 7.85 21.08
C VAL A 122 15.98 6.72 21.02
N ALA A 123 15.79 6.17 19.83
CA ALA A 123 15.00 4.96 19.60
C ALA A 123 15.94 3.78 19.34
N GLU A 124 15.66 2.65 19.97
CA GLU A 124 16.41 1.40 19.82
C GLU A 124 15.43 0.29 19.43
N ALA A 125 15.82 -0.58 18.49
CA ALA A 125 15.02 -1.74 18.13
C ALA A 125 15.89 -2.95 17.76
N ARG A 126 15.26 -4.13 17.81
CA ARG A 126 15.82 -5.43 17.41
C ARG A 126 14.83 -6.19 16.58
N VAL A 127 15.33 -6.98 15.64
CA VAL A 127 14.53 -7.90 14.81
C VAL A 127 14.72 -9.31 15.31
N LEU A 128 13.64 -9.98 15.68
CA LEU A 128 13.62 -11.43 15.85
C LEU A 128 13.25 -12.07 14.51
N ASN A 129 14.22 -12.70 13.86
CA ASN A 129 13.97 -13.52 12.68
C ASN A 129 13.47 -14.91 13.13
N VAL A 130 12.24 -15.24 12.84
CA VAL A 130 11.55 -16.45 13.34
C VAL A 130 12.10 -17.71 12.67
N PRO A 131 12.24 -17.81 11.34
CA PRO A 131 12.79 -18.98 10.67
C PRO A 131 14.21 -19.34 11.15
N ARG A 132 15.02 -18.35 11.50
CA ARG A 132 16.39 -18.55 11.96
C ARG A 132 16.52 -18.60 13.48
N LEU A 133 15.44 -18.40 14.22
CA LEU A 133 15.40 -18.31 15.68
C LEU A 133 16.45 -17.35 16.26
N ARG A 134 16.72 -16.25 15.55
CA ARG A 134 17.81 -15.33 15.87
C ARG A 134 17.31 -13.90 16.07
N MET A 135 17.75 -13.29 17.18
CA MET A 135 17.56 -11.87 17.44
C MET A 135 18.77 -11.10 16.88
N SER A 136 18.52 -10.01 16.19
CA SER A 136 19.58 -9.10 15.73
C SER A 136 20.26 -8.37 16.89
N ASP A 137 21.41 -7.78 16.62
CA ASP A 137 21.95 -6.74 17.48
C ASP A 137 20.97 -5.54 17.52
N ALA A 138 21.12 -4.73 18.58
CA ALA A 138 20.34 -3.52 18.72
C ALA A 138 20.71 -2.49 17.65
N VAL A 139 19.70 -1.92 17.03
CA VAL A 139 19.84 -0.81 16.08
C VAL A 139 19.29 0.45 16.73
N MET A 140 20.06 1.53 16.68
CA MET A 140 19.68 2.80 17.29
C MET A 140 19.59 3.90 16.24
N ALA A 141 18.62 4.81 16.42
CA ALA A 141 18.56 6.10 15.74
C ALA A 141 18.35 7.19 16.79
N ARG A 142 18.87 8.37 16.52
CA ARG A 142 18.79 9.52 17.43
C ARG A 142 18.60 10.82 16.67
N GLY A 143 17.93 11.78 17.28
CA GLY A 143 17.71 13.11 16.74
C GLY A 143 16.98 14.00 17.73
N ASP A 144 16.58 15.19 17.28
CA ASP A 144 15.73 16.08 18.08
C ASP A 144 14.32 15.50 18.23
N MET A 145 13.62 15.84 19.32
CA MET A 145 12.24 15.39 19.54
C MET A 145 11.29 15.94 18.48
N ASN A 146 11.57 17.12 17.92
CA ASN A 146 10.77 17.69 16.83
C ASN A 146 10.93 16.90 15.52
N ASP A 147 12.02 16.15 15.36
CA ASP A 147 12.31 15.31 14.22
C ASP A 147 11.98 13.83 14.47
N LEU A 148 11.09 13.54 15.42
CA LEU A 148 10.74 12.18 15.85
C LEU A 148 10.41 11.26 14.67
N ILE A 149 9.66 11.73 13.69
CA ILE A 149 9.31 10.95 12.48
C ILE A 149 10.58 10.56 11.73
N ALA A 150 11.50 11.50 11.50
CA ALA A 150 12.77 11.24 10.81
C ALA A 150 13.68 10.27 11.60
N VAL A 151 13.63 10.30 12.94
CA VAL A 151 14.34 9.34 13.80
C VAL A 151 13.82 7.92 13.56
N PHE A 152 12.49 7.73 13.55
CA PHE A 152 11.91 6.42 13.27
C PHE A 152 12.04 6.01 11.80
N ASP A 153 12.02 6.92 10.85
CA ASP A 153 12.32 6.64 9.44
C ASP A 153 13.77 6.14 9.26
N SER A 154 14.74 6.77 9.97
CA SER A 154 16.14 6.32 10.00
C SER A 154 16.26 4.93 10.62
N LEU A 155 15.51 4.67 11.69
CA LEU A 155 15.46 3.35 12.33
C LEU A 155 14.89 2.30 11.37
N ALA A 156 13.78 2.61 10.68
CA ALA A 156 13.16 1.76 9.69
C ALA A 156 14.12 1.39 8.57
N TRP A 157 14.84 2.36 8.01
CA TRP A 157 15.85 2.12 6.98
C TRP A 157 16.92 1.14 7.42
N ARG A 158 17.46 1.31 8.64
CA ARG A 158 18.49 0.40 9.21
C ARG A 158 17.94 -1.01 9.45
N LEU A 159 16.71 -1.12 9.97
CA LEU A 159 16.04 -2.41 10.20
C LEU A 159 15.74 -3.12 8.89
N THR A 160 15.30 -2.38 7.86
CA THR A 160 15.07 -2.92 6.52
C THR A 160 16.33 -3.59 5.97
N ARG A 161 17.49 -2.96 6.09
CA ARG A 161 18.77 -3.51 5.61
C ARG A 161 19.27 -4.73 6.41
N ILE A 162 18.81 -4.90 7.65
CA ILE A 162 19.06 -6.12 8.43
C ILE A 162 18.19 -7.27 7.92
N MET A 163 16.92 -6.97 7.62
CA MET A 163 15.95 -7.97 7.14
C MET A 163 16.19 -8.33 5.65
N ASP A 164 16.59 -7.36 4.86
CA ASP A 164 16.94 -7.49 3.45
C ASP A 164 18.30 -6.86 3.16
N PRO A 165 19.40 -7.62 3.23
CA PRO A 165 20.75 -7.11 2.94
C PRO A 165 20.94 -6.59 1.50
N GLY A 166 20.07 -7.01 0.56
CA GLY A 166 20.05 -6.50 -0.81
C GLY A 166 19.38 -5.15 -0.98
N PHE A 167 18.76 -4.63 0.08
CA PHE A 167 18.06 -3.36 0.04
C PHE A 167 19.03 -2.18 -0.13
N SER A 168 18.92 -1.46 -1.24
CA SER A 168 19.87 -0.44 -1.68
C SER A 168 19.30 0.98 -1.77
N VAL A 169 18.00 1.16 -1.43
CA VAL A 169 17.37 2.49 -1.42
C VAL A 169 18.10 3.42 -0.44
N ALA A 170 18.30 4.67 -0.88
CA ALA A 170 19.00 5.67 -0.08
C ALA A 170 18.23 6.05 1.19
N GLN A 171 18.94 6.40 2.25
CA GLN A 171 18.31 6.85 3.50
C GLN A 171 17.52 8.13 3.30
N GLU A 172 17.99 9.03 2.45
CA GLU A 172 17.36 10.30 2.09
C GLU A 172 15.95 10.07 1.52
N THR A 173 15.74 9.01 0.75
CA THR A 173 14.43 8.65 0.20
C THR A 173 13.46 8.21 1.29
N PHE A 174 13.94 7.48 2.32
CA PHE A 174 13.13 7.17 3.50
C PHE A 174 12.70 8.42 4.27
N LEU A 175 13.66 9.32 4.51
CA LEU A 175 13.40 10.57 5.23
C LEU A 175 12.43 11.47 4.45
N ALA A 176 12.57 11.53 3.12
CA ALA A 176 11.71 12.34 2.27
C ALA A 176 10.24 11.88 2.32
N ALA A 177 9.99 10.59 2.51
CA ALA A 177 8.63 10.03 2.60
C ALA A 177 7.85 10.55 3.83
N GLY A 178 8.55 10.90 4.93
CA GLY A 178 7.95 11.47 6.15
C GLY A 178 8.01 13.01 6.23
N ALA A 179 8.78 13.67 5.37
CA ALA A 179 9.16 15.07 5.52
C ALA A 179 7.97 16.07 5.52
N ASN A 180 6.85 15.72 4.92
CA ASN A 180 5.68 16.59 4.81
C ASN A 180 4.65 16.38 5.92
N LEU A 181 4.87 15.44 6.84
CA LEU A 181 3.95 15.15 7.92
C LEU A 181 4.34 15.95 9.16
N ARG A 182 3.47 16.82 9.63
CA ARG A 182 3.66 17.59 10.87
C ARG A 182 3.58 16.66 12.07
N LEU A 183 4.55 16.78 12.97
CA LEU A 183 4.62 15.95 14.18
C LEU A 183 3.39 16.13 15.09
N ASP A 184 2.93 17.37 15.26
CA ASP A 184 1.75 17.67 16.08
C ASP A 184 0.46 17.06 15.50
N ALA A 185 0.29 17.05 14.17
CA ALA A 185 -0.82 16.39 13.51
C ALA A 185 -0.75 14.86 13.68
N PHE A 186 0.45 14.30 13.56
CA PHE A 186 0.67 12.87 13.76
C PHE A 186 0.43 12.45 15.22
N GLU A 187 0.90 13.23 16.19
CA GLU A 187 0.59 13.00 17.62
C GLU A 187 -0.92 12.96 17.86
N GLN A 188 -1.67 13.92 17.32
CA GLN A 188 -3.11 13.96 17.45
C GLN A 188 -3.78 12.72 16.84
N TYR A 189 -3.31 12.28 15.67
CA TYR A 189 -3.78 11.04 15.05
C TYR A 189 -3.55 9.81 15.95
N ILE A 190 -2.32 9.64 16.46
CA ILE A 190 -1.97 8.51 17.33
C ILE A 190 -2.79 8.53 18.63
N ARG A 191 -2.94 9.70 19.26
CA ARG A 191 -3.82 9.85 20.43
C ARG A 191 -5.26 9.47 20.08
N GLY A 192 -5.77 9.93 18.94
CA GLY A 192 -7.10 9.60 18.47
C GLY A 192 -7.34 8.11 18.28
N ILE A 193 -6.47 7.41 17.57
CA ILE A 193 -6.65 5.96 17.33
C ILE A 193 -6.41 5.10 18.58
N SER A 194 -5.81 5.66 19.63
CA SER A 194 -5.50 4.96 20.88
C SER A 194 -6.48 5.30 22.02
N GLU A 195 -7.32 6.31 21.84
CA GLU A 195 -8.26 6.78 22.84
C GLU A 195 -9.48 5.87 22.94
N ALA A 196 -9.90 5.55 24.14
CA ALA A 196 -11.08 4.72 24.40
C ALA A 196 -12.39 5.54 24.36
N ASP A 197 -12.36 6.78 24.86
CA ASP A 197 -13.53 7.67 24.83
C ASP A 197 -13.80 8.17 23.40
N GLN A 198 -15.03 7.97 22.93
CA GLN A 198 -15.42 8.31 21.56
C GLN A 198 -15.36 9.83 21.29
N GLN A 199 -15.71 10.67 22.25
CA GLN A 199 -15.71 12.13 22.03
C GLN A 199 -14.28 12.66 21.94
N GLU A 200 -13.40 12.21 22.85
CA GLU A 200 -11.99 12.55 22.83
C GLU A 200 -11.28 12.01 21.59
N ARG A 201 -11.60 10.77 21.17
CA ARG A 201 -11.10 10.19 19.91
C ARG A 201 -11.44 11.07 18.72
N GLN A 202 -12.72 11.45 18.59
CA GLN A 202 -13.16 12.32 17.50
C GLN A 202 -12.51 13.70 17.56
N ARG A 203 -12.34 14.26 18.77
CA ARG A 203 -11.66 15.56 18.97
C ARG A 203 -10.21 15.52 18.48
N HIS A 204 -9.47 14.47 18.86
CA HIS A 204 -8.08 14.28 18.43
C HIS A 204 -7.97 14.09 16.90
N LEU A 205 -8.82 13.25 16.30
CA LEU A 205 -8.81 13.01 14.86
C LEU A 205 -9.15 14.27 14.06
N LYS A 206 -10.17 15.04 14.49
CA LYS A 206 -10.49 16.35 13.89
C LYS A 206 -9.31 17.31 13.96
N LYS A 207 -8.63 17.36 15.11
CA LYS A 207 -7.46 18.21 15.27
C LYS A 207 -6.31 17.78 14.35
N SER A 208 -6.10 16.48 14.15
CA SER A 208 -5.09 15.96 13.23
C SER A 208 -5.34 16.43 11.80
N VAL A 209 -6.57 16.28 11.27
CA VAL A 209 -6.89 16.69 9.89
C VAL A 209 -6.92 18.20 9.69
N GLU A 210 -7.18 18.99 10.74
CA GLU A 210 -7.03 20.44 10.71
C GLU A 210 -5.57 20.86 10.58
N LEU A 211 -4.67 20.23 11.32
CA LEU A 211 -3.23 20.51 11.32
C LEU A 211 -2.56 20.03 10.03
N SER A 212 -3.01 18.90 9.48
CA SER A 212 -2.46 18.31 8.25
C SER A 212 -3.59 17.79 7.34
N PRO A 213 -4.18 18.66 6.49
CA PRO A 213 -5.32 18.29 5.64
C PRO A 213 -5.03 17.20 4.59
N ASN A 214 -3.76 16.91 4.30
CA ASN A 214 -3.35 15.89 3.35
C ASN A 214 -2.99 14.55 4.02
N PHE A 215 -3.21 14.41 5.33
CA PHE A 215 -2.87 13.20 6.06
C PHE A 215 -4.00 12.17 5.96
N GLY A 216 -3.92 11.30 4.94
CA GLY A 216 -4.92 10.27 4.61
C GLY A 216 -5.32 9.36 5.77
N PRO A 217 -4.36 8.79 6.56
CA PRO A 217 -4.70 7.94 7.70
C PRO A 217 -5.60 8.60 8.75
N ALA A 218 -5.45 9.90 9.01
CA ALA A 218 -6.32 10.62 9.94
C ALA A 218 -7.73 10.80 9.36
N TRP A 219 -7.87 11.08 8.06
CA TRP A 219 -9.17 11.13 7.39
C TRP A 219 -9.86 9.77 7.36
N MET A 220 -9.10 8.70 7.12
CA MET A 220 -9.63 7.33 7.17
C MET A 220 -10.17 6.98 8.56
N ALA A 221 -9.43 7.31 9.61
CA ALA A 221 -9.83 7.08 10.99
C ALA A 221 -11.08 7.92 11.36
N LEU A 222 -11.10 9.21 11.00
CA LEU A 222 -12.24 10.09 11.24
C LEU A 222 -13.50 9.60 10.51
N GLY A 223 -13.36 9.22 9.24
CA GLY A 223 -14.46 8.67 8.45
C GLY A 223 -15.06 7.39 9.08
N ARG A 224 -14.21 6.50 9.62
CA ARG A 224 -14.68 5.31 10.35
C ARG A 224 -15.45 5.65 11.63
N GLU A 225 -14.97 6.64 12.39
CA GLU A 225 -15.69 7.12 13.59
C GLU A 225 -17.06 7.71 13.21
N ASP A 226 -17.12 8.54 12.18
CA ASP A 226 -18.39 9.12 11.71
C ASP A 226 -19.32 8.04 11.14
N PHE A 227 -18.79 7.03 10.41
CA PHE A 227 -19.56 5.90 9.91
C PHE A 227 -20.17 5.06 11.05
N ASN A 228 -19.37 4.75 12.07
CA ASN A 228 -19.84 4.00 13.26
C ASN A 228 -20.88 4.78 14.06
N ALA A 229 -20.77 6.11 14.07
CA ALA A 229 -21.76 7.02 14.66
C ALA A 229 -22.99 7.26 13.77
N GLN A 230 -23.09 6.57 12.62
CA GLN A 230 -24.17 6.70 11.61
C GLN A 230 -24.27 8.11 10.98
N LYS A 231 -23.20 8.89 11.05
CA LYS A 231 -23.05 10.18 10.38
C LYS A 231 -22.55 9.95 8.96
N TYR A 232 -23.41 9.41 8.12
CA TYR A 232 -22.99 8.87 6.83
C TYR A 232 -22.54 9.93 5.83
N GLU A 233 -23.10 11.13 5.88
CA GLU A 233 -22.69 12.23 5.01
C GLU A 233 -21.29 12.72 5.36
N GLU A 234 -21.02 12.94 6.67
CA GLU A 234 -19.71 13.34 7.18
C GLU A 234 -18.67 12.25 6.94
N ALA A 235 -19.04 10.97 7.13
CA ALA A 235 -18.18 9.85 6.85
C ALA A 235 -17.76 9.82 5.37
N ALA A 236 -18.71 9.96 4.43
CA ALA A 236 -18.43 10.01 3.00
C ALA A 236 -17.50 11.17 2.63
N ALA A 237 -17.70 12.35 3.26
CA ALA A 237 -16.86 13.51 3.06
C ALA A 237 -15.41 13.28 3.57
N SER A 238 -15.26 12.62 4.72
CA SER A 238 -13.95 12.28 5.31
C SER A 238 -13.20 11.28 4.43
N PHE A 239 -13.85 10.18 4.00
CA PHE A 239 -13.23 9.19 3.11
C PHE A 239 -12.83 9.78 1.75
N ALA A 240 -13.57 10.76 1.23
CA ALA A 240 -13.25 11.45 -0.01
C ALA A 240 -11.94 12.30 0.05
N LYS A 241 -11.42 12.58 1.25
CA LYS A 241 -10.16 13.29 1.46
C LYS A 241 -8.93 12.39 1.41
N VAL A 242 -9.12 11.07 1.46
CA VAL A 242 -8.00 10.12 1.31
C VAL A 242 -7.49 10.18 -0.12
N SER A 243 -6.18 10.42 -0.27
CA SER A 243 -5.56 10.53 -1.59
C SER A 243 -5.66 9.22 -2.37
N PRO A 244 -5.88 9.24 -3.70
CA PRO A 244 -5.81 8.03 -4.54
C PRO A 244 -4.47 7.29 -4.48
N ASN A 245 -3.39 7.97 -4.07
CA ASN A 245 -2.07 7.37 -3.89
C ASN A 245 -1.82 6.83 -2.48
N ASP A 246 -2.80 6.96 -1.57
CA ASP A 246 -2.70 6.42 -0.21
C ASP A 246 -2.87 4.90 -0.24
N PRO A 247 -2.10 4.12 0.53
CA PRO A 247 -2.29 2.68 0.63
C PRO A 247 -3.71 2.26 1.03
N GLN A 248 -4.46 3.12 1.73
CA GLN A 248 -5.83 2.88 2.14
C GLN A 248 -6.89 3.41 1.15
N ALA A 249 -6.49 3.90 -0.04
CA ALA A 249 -7.40 4.54 -0.98
C ALA A 249 -8.58 3.65 -1.42
N LEU A 250 -8.34 2.37 -1.68
CA LEU A 250 -9.40 1.43 -2.08
C LEU A 250 -10.37 1.15 -0.94
N GLU A 251 -9.85 0.97 0.27
CA GLU A 251 -10.67 0.79 1.46
C GLU A 251 -11.49 2.05 1.76
N ALA A 252 -10.89 3.24 1.66
CA ALA A 252 -11.60 4.52 1.78
C ALA A 252 -12.70 4.67 0.73
N GLY A 253 -12.44 4.26 -0.52
CA GLY A 253 -13.43 4.22 -1.59
C GLY A 253 -14.61 3.30 -1.28
N PHE A 254 -14.34 2.12 -0.74
CA PHE A 254 -15.38 1.18 -0.31
C PHE A 254 -16.26 1.76 0.80
N TYR A 255 -15.67 2.28 1.89
CA TYR A 255 -16.44 2.89 3.00
C TYR A 255 -17.12 4.20 2.61
N ARG A 256 -16.56 4.96 1.66
CA ARG A 256 -17.26 6.10 1.04
C ARG A 256 -18.50 5.63 0.32
N GLY A 257 -18.39 4.57 -0.51
CA GLY A 257 -19.53 3.97 -1.20
C GLY A 257 -20.62 3.51 -0.22
N LEU A 258 -20.25 2.81 0.86
CA LEU A 258 -21.16 2.39 1.93
C LEU A 258 -21.86 3.59 2.59
N SER A 259 -21.10 4.62 2.96
CA SER A 259 -21.62 5.82 3.58
C SER A 259 -22.67 6.49 2.70
N LEU A 260 -22.35 6.66 1.40
CA LEU A 260 -23.27 7.23 0.40
C LEU A 260 -24.51 6.35 0.18
N LEU A 261 -24.36 5.03 0.25
CA LEU A 261 -25.47 4.09 0.11
C LEU A 261 -26.44 4.19 1.29
N TYR A 262 -25.92 4.27 2.51
CA TYR A 262 -26.75 4.49 3.73
C TYR A 262 -27.33 5.90 3.79
N PHE A 263 -26.66 6.90 3.24
CA PHE A 263 -27.17 8.26 3.11
C PHE A 263 -28.26 8.39 2.03
N GLY A 264 -28.39 7.40 1.10
CA GLY A 264 -29.34 7.41 0.00
C GLY A 264 -28.82 8.08 -1.27
N ALA A 265 -27.55 8.44 -1.33
CA ALA A 265 -26.91 9.01 -2.51
C ALA A 265 -26.44 7.90 -3.49
N TYR A 266 -27.39 7.11 -4.00
CA TYR A 266 -27.11 5.88 -4.75
C TYR A 266 -26.23 6.06 -6.00
N PRO A 267 -26.39 7.13 -6.83
CA PRO A 267 -25.52 7.33 -7.97
C PRO A 267 -24.05 7.53 -7.59
N GLN A 268 -23.79 8.32 -6.52
CA GLN A 268 -22.44 8.55 -6.02
C GLN A 268 -21.86 7.30 -5.33
N ALA A 269 -22.70 6.51 -4.66
CA ALA A 269 -22.31 5.23 -4.09
C ALA A 269 -21.85 4.27 -5.19
N GLN A 270 -22.62 4.13 -6.26
CA GLN A 270 -22.29 3.32 -7.42
C GLN A 270 -20.96 3.75 -8.05
N GLU A 271 -20.76 5.05 -8.29
CA GLU A 271 -19.49 5.58 -8.81
C GLU A 271 -18.31 5.23 -7.89
N SER A 272 -18.49 5.34 -6.56
CA SER A 272 -17.43 5.03 -5.60
C SER A 272 -17.05 3.55 -5.66
N PHE A 273 -18.03 2.64 -5.68
CA PHE A 273 -17.76 1.20 -5.80
C PHE A 273 -17.17 0.84 -7.17
N ALA A 274 -17.67 1.41 -8.27
CA ALA A 274 -17.14 1.20 -9.61
C ALA A 274 -15.66 1.62 -9.73
N ASN A 275 -15.25 2.71 -9.07
CA ASN A 275 -13.86 3.13 -9.03
C ASN A 275 -12.99 2.11 -8.31
N VAL A 276 -13.45 1.55 -7.18
CA VAL A 276 -12.75 0.48 -6.46
C VAL A 276 -12.70 -0.80 -7.29
N ALA A 277 -13.84 -1.23 -7.88
CA ALA A 277 -13.92 -2.45 -8.67
C ALA A 277 -13.03 -2.44 -9.93
N ARG A 278 -12.77 -1.24 -10.49
CA ARG A 278 -11.87 -1.10 -11.65
C ARG A 278 -10.43 -1.47 -11.32
N GLU A 279 -9.98 -1.12 -10.11
CA GLU A 279 -8.63 -1.48 -9.63
C GLU A 279 -8.61 -2.92 -9.11
N LEU A 280 -9.64 -3.32 -8.37
CA LEU A 280 -9.75 -4.65 -7.79
C LEU A 280 -11.23 -5.06 -7.63
N PRO A 281 -11.75 -6.00 -8.44
CA PRO A 281 -13.15 -6.42 -8.43
C PRO A 281 -13.43 -7.44 -7.31
N LEU A 282 -13.35 -7.01 -6.03
CA LEU A 282 -13.71 -7.82 -4.87
C LEU A 282 -15.22 -8.11 -4.84
N ALA A 283 -15.62 -9.27 -4.32
CA ALA A 283 -17.01 -9.73 -4.29
C ALA A 283 -17.95 -8.74 -3.58
N GLU A 284 -17.53 -8.21 -2.42
CA GLU A 284 -18.30 -7.23 -1.64
C GLU A 284 -18.44 -5.88 -2.37
N VAL A 285 -17.42 -5.48 -3.14
CA VAL A 285 -17.47 -4.24 -3.93
C VAL A 285 -18.47 -4.38 -5.07
N LEU A 286 -18.38 -5.47 -5.83
CA LEU A 286 -19.30 -5.79 -6.93
C LEU A 286 -20.75 -5.92 -6.43
N ASN A 287 -20.94 -6.62 -5.30
CA ASN A 287 -22.26 -6.75 -4.68
C ASN A 287 -22.86 -5.38 -4.34
N ASN A 288 -22.09 -4.54 -3.65
CA ASN A 288 -22.60 -3.24 -3.20
C ASN A 288 -22.80 -2.24 -4.37
N GLU A 289 -22.01 -2.35 -5.44
CA GLU A 289 -22.26 -1.63 -6.69
C GLU A 289 -23.59 -2.08 -7.32
N GLY A 290 -23.85 -3.40 -7.34
CA GLY A 290 -25.11 -3.97 -7.79
C GLY A 290 -26.31 -3.48 -6.97
N VAL A 291 -26.17 -3.43 -5.65
CA VAL A 291 -27.17 -2.84 -4.73
C VAL A 291 -27.41 -1.37 -5.06
N ALA A 292 -26.34 -0.58 -5.26
CA ALA A 292 -26.47 0.83 -5.59
C ALA A 292 -27.19 1.07 -6.93
N LEU A 293 -27.00 0.19 -7.92
CA LEU A 293 -27.77 0.21 -9.20
C LEU A 293 -29.22 -0.15 -8.97
N SER A 294 -29.51 -1.23 -8.25
CA SER A 294 -30.86 -1.69 -7.94
C SER A 294 -31.68 -0.59 -7.24
N ARG A 295 -31.07 0.11 -6.27
CA ARG A 295 -31.70 1.26 -5.58
C ARG A 295 -32.00 2.46 -6.49
N GLN A 296 -31.38 2.52 -7.66
CA GLN A 296 -31.68 3.49 -8.72
C GLN A 296 -32.75 2.98 -9.72
N GLY A 297 -33.30 1.77 -9.52
CA GLY A 297 -34.17 1.10 -10.48
C GLY A 297 -33.44 0.62 -11.73
N LYS A 298 -32.12 0.45 -11.69
CA LYS A 298 -31.29 -0.04 -12.78
C LYS A 298 -30.94 -1.51 -12.58
N ASP A 299 -30.63 -2.21 -13.69
CA ASP A 299 -30.23 -3.61 -13.64
C ASP A 299 -28.84 -3.81 -13.06
N GLY A 300 -28.73 -4.45 -11.91
CA GLY A 300 -27.51 -4.87 -11.24
C GLY A 300 -27.16 -6.35 -11.41
N THR A 301 -27.96 -7.13 -12.16
CA THR A 301 -27.83 -8.59 -12.26
C THR A 301 -26.42 -9.03 -12.64
N GLY A 302 -25.78 -8.36 -13.61
CA GLY A 302 -24.42 -8.69 -14.05
C GLY A 302 -23.38 -8.57 -12.94
N LEU A 303 -23.53 -7.60 -12.05
CA LEU A 303 -22.63 -7.42 -10.89
C LEU A 303 -22.86 -8.48 -9.82
N PHE A 304 -24.12 -8.83 -9.53
CA PHE A 304 -24.43 -9.91 -8.59
C PHE A 304 -23.95 -11.28 -9.10
N VAL A 305 -23.99 -11.53 -10.42
CA VAL A 305 -23.39 -12.72 -11.03
C VAL A 305 -21.89 -12.75 -10.79
N GLN A 306 -21.20 -11.64 -11.01
CA GLN A 306 -19.76 -11.55 -10.77
C GLN A 306 -19.42 -11.71 -9.28
N ALA A 307 -20.16 -11.09 -8.37
CA ALA A 307 -19.97 -11.22 -6.94
C ALA A 307 -20.14 -12.66 -6.47
N SER A 308 -21.21 -13.36 -6.89
CA SER A 308 -21.45 -14.76 -6.54
C SER A 308 -20.45 -15.74 -7.17
N ALA A 309 -19.84 -15.36 -8.30
CA ALA A 309 -18.75 -16.13 -8.91
C ALA A 309 -17.40 -15.91 -8.21
N ALA A 310 -17.15 -14.70 -7.72
CA ALA A 310 -15.92 -14.37 -6.98
C ALA A 310 -15.88 -15.03 -5.59
N ASP A 311 -17.01 -15.10 -4.88
CA ASP A 311 -17.16 -15.88 -3.65
C ASP A 311 -18.45 -16.73 -3.69
N PRO A 312 -18.36 -17.97 -4.17
CA PRO A 312 -19.51 -18.86 -4.26
C PRO A 312 -20.04 -19.36 -2.91
N ASN A 313 -19.33 -19.14 -1.81
CA ASN A 313 -19.69 -19.61 -0.48
C ASN A 313 -20.39 -18.54 0.37
N ALA A 314 -20.56 -17.33 -0.15
CA ALA A 314 -21.27 -16.26 0.54
C ALA A 314 -22.77 -16.29 0.20
N PRO A 315 -23.66 -16.62 1.15
CA PRO A 315 -25.09 -16.75 0.90
C PRO A 315 -25.75 -15.45 0.47
N ASP A 316 -25.24 -14.31 0.90
CA ASP A 316 -25.83 -13.00 0.63
C ASP A 316 -25.70 -12.58 -0.85
N TYR A 317 -24.66 -13.02 -1.55
CA TYR A 317 -24.52 -12.76 -2.99
C TYR A 317 -25.55 -13.58 -3.79
N HIS A 318 -25.79 -14.85 -3.43
CA HIS A 318 -26.83 -15.66 -4.03
C HIS A 318 -28.23 -15.12 -3.75
N PHE A 319 -28.45 -14.57 -2.56
CA PHE A 319 -29.70 -13.91 -2.19
C PHE A 319 -29.98 -12.70 -3.10
N ASN A 320 -29.02 -11.78 -3.23
CA ASN A 320 -29.15 -10.59 -4.06
C ASN A 320 -29.31 -10.93 -5.55
N LEU A 321 -28.56 -11.93 -6.03
CA LEU A 321 -28.72 -12.43 -7.38
C LEU A 321 -30.11 -13.02 -7.61
N ALA A 322 -30.66 -13.74 -6.63
CA ALA A 322 -32.01 -14.30 -6.72
C ALA A 322 -33.06 -13.20 -6.83
N LEU A 323 -32.98 -12.15 -6.01
CA LEU A 323 -33.87 -10.97 -6.10
C LEU A 323 -33.81 -10.33 -7.49
N SER A 324 -32.61 -10.02 -7.95
CA SER A 324 -32.39 -9.37 -9.23
C SER A 324 -32.94 -10.22 -10.41
N LEU A 325 -32.66 -11.54 -10.44
CA LEU A 325 -33.17 -12.45 -11.45
C LEU A 325 -34.69 -12.54 -11.41
N LYS A 326 -35.32 -12.49 -10.24
CA LYS A 326 -36.79 -12.48 -10.11
C LYS A 326 -37.40 -11.24 -10.72
N HIS A 327 -36.86 -10.06 -10.40
CA HIS A 327 -37.31 -8.77 -10.97
C HIS A 327 -37.18 -8.72 -12.47
N HIS A 328 -36.15 -9.37 -13.05
CA HIS A 328 -35.94 -9.43 -14.50
C HIS A 328 -36.58 -10.66 -15.18
N GLY A 329 -37.56 -11.30 -14.54
CA GLY A 329 -38.41 -12.34 -15.15
C GLY A 329 -37.75 -13.74 -15.22
N SER A 330 -36.57 -13.95 -14.67
CA SER A 330 -35.86 -15.26 -14.68
C SER A 330 -36.22 -16.11 -13.46
N ALA A 331 -37.49 -16.41 -13.25
CA ALA A 331 -38.02 -17.07 -12.04
C ALA A 331 -37.31 -18.40 -11.69
N THR A 332 -37.04 -19.25 -12.69
CA THR A 332 -36.36 -20.54 -12.46
C THR A 332 -34.95 -20.35 -11.93
N ASN A 333 -34.19 -19.41 -12.52
CA ASN A 333 -32.83 -19.11 -12.08
C ASN A 333 -32.84 -18.43 -10.70
N ALA A 334 -33.81 -17.57 -10.42
CA ALA A 334 -34.00 -16.94 -9.11
C ALA A 334 -34.20 -18.01 -8.01
N ILE A 335 -35.10 -18.99 -8.25
CA ILE A 335 -35.31 -20.12 -7.32
C ILE A 335 -34.05 -20.95 -7.11
N ASN A 336 -33.26 -21.17 -8.17
CA ASN A 336 -31.98 -21.91 -8.03
C ASN A 336 -30.99 -21.15 -7.15
N GLN A 337 -30.83 -19.84 -7.34
CA GLN A 337 -29.94 -19.03 -6.54
C GLN A 337 -30.40 -18.95 -5.08
N LEU A 338 -31.68 -18.78 -4.82
CA LEU A 338 -32.23 -18.77 -3.46
C LEU A 338 -32.08 -20.14 -2.77
N THR A 339 -32.18 -21.22 -3.55
CA THR A 339 -31.90 -22.57 -3.05
C THR A 339 -30.41 -22.73 -2.67
N GLN A 340 -29.50 -22.15 -3.46
CA GLN A 340 -28.07 -22.13 -3.14
C GLN A 340 -27.79 -21.30 -1.88
N CYS A 341 -28.41 -20.14 -1.73
CA CYS A 341 -28.35 -19.34 -0.50
C CYS A 341 -28.73 -20.18 0.72
N LEU A 342 -29.84 -20.93 0.66
CA LEU A 342 -30.31 -21.78 1.75
C LEU A 342 -29.45 -23.02 2.00
N LYS A 343 -28.74 -23.55 1.01
CA LYS A 343 -27.74 -24.59 1.24
C LYS A 343 -26.57 -24.08 2.08
N LEU A 344 -26.16 -22.83 1.85
CA LEU A 344 -25.07 -22.19 2.58
C LEU A 344 -25.50 -21.68 3.98
N ARG A 345 -26.75 -21.18 4.07
CA ARG A 345 -27.34 -20.65 5.32
C ARG A 345 -28.75 -21.24 5.53
N PRO A 346 -28.86 -22.49 6.03
CA PRO A 346 -30.15 -23.17 6.15
C PRO A 346 -31.19 -22.45 7.02
N ASN A 347 -30.75 -21.71 8.02
CA ASN A 347 -31.60 -21.00 8.98
C ASN A 347 -31.99 -19.57 8.52
N ASP A 348 -31.81 -19.24 7.26
CA ASP A 348 -32.18 -17.93 6.70
C ASP A 348 -33.70 -17.88 6.49
N THR A 349 -34.40 -17.36 7.50
CA THR A 349 -35.87 -17.32 7.54
C THR A 349 -36.48 -16.48 6.43
N GLU A 350 -35.79 -15.42 6.00
CA GLU A 350 -36.21 -14.55 4.92
C GLU A 350 -36.12 -15.28 3.57
N ALA A 351 -34.98 -15.91 3.28
CA ALA A 351 -34.80 -16.72 2.09
C ALA A 351 -35.77 -17.92 2.04
N GLN A 352 -36.06 -18.56 3.18
CA GLN A 352 -37.07 -19.66 3.28
C GLN A 352 -38.45 -19.17 2.89
N LYS A 353 -38.91 -18.04 3.44
CA LYS A 353 -40.23 -17.45 3.13
C LYS A 353 -40.35 -17.13 1.64
N MET A 354 -39.31 -16.48 1.09
CA MET A 354 -39.26 -16.15 -0.33
C MET A 354 -39.34 -17.39 -1.22
N LEU A 355 -38.53 -18.42 -0.92
CA LEU A 355 -38.52 -19.65 -1.71
C LEU A 355 -39.86 -20.36 -1.67
N ALA A 356 -40.55 -20.41 -0.53
CA ALA A 356 -41.91 -20.96 -0.39
C ALA A 356 -42.92 -20.17 -1.21
N ALA A 357 -42.89 -18.84 -1.16
CA ALA A 357 -43.78 -17.97 -1.95
C ALA A 357 -43.54 -18.14 -3.47
N TRP A 358 -42.29 -18.19 -3.92
CA TRP A 358 -41.96 -18.30 -5.36
C TRP A 358 -42.23 -19.69 -5.92
N LYS A 359 -42.30 -20.74 -5.10
CA LYS A 359 -42.67 -22.10 -5.50
C LYS A 359 -44.18 -22.36 -5.41
N SER A 360 -44.97 -21.46 -4.80
CA SER A 360 -46.40 -21.65 -4.61
C SER A 360 -47.16 -21.59 -5.98
N PRO A 361 -48.03 -22.58 -6.30
CA PRO A 361 -48.81 -22.58 -7.52
C PRO A 361 -49.86 -21.43 -7.58
N THR A 362 -50.27 -20.90 -6.44
CA THR A 362 -51.29 -19.87 -6.31
C THR A 362 -50.76 -18.47 -6.56
N GLY A 363 -49.46 -18.32 -6.89
CA GLY A 363 -48.87 -17.01 -7.14
C GLY A 363 -49.28 -16.02 -6.04
N MET A 364 -49.04 -16.35 -4.77
CA MET A 364 -49.17 -15.36 -3.70
C MET A 364 -48.34 -14.16 -4.13
N GLN A 365 -49.03 -13.12 -4.62
CA GLN A 365 -48.41 -11.82 -4.83
C GLN A 365 -47.86 -11.45 -3.46
N THR A 366 -46.56 -11.61 -3.25
CA THR A 366 -45.87 -10.91 -2.17
C THR A 366 -46.17 -9.45 -2.44
N ASP A 367 -46.80 -8.80 -1.49
CA ASP A 367 -47.00 -7.36 -1.52
C ASP A 367 -45.68 -6.75 -1.97
N GLU A 368 -45.62 -6.01 -3.10
CA GLU A 368 -44.37 -5.43 -3.61
C GLU A 368 -43.68 -4.57 -2.56
N ASN A 369 -44.45 -4.06 -1.55
CA ASN A 369 -43.96 -3.38 -0.39
C ASN A 369 -43.37 -4.30 0.72
N ALA A 370 -43.44 -5.63 0.55
CA ALA A 370 -42.95 -6.62 1.52
C ALA A 370 -41.77 -7.47 0.99
N GLU A 371 -41.29 -7.20 -0.23
CA GLU A 371 -40.08 -7.87 -0.72
C GLU A 371 -38.85 -7.36 0.09
N PRO A 372 -38.00 -8.29 0.54
CA PRO A 372 -36.80 -7.90 1.27
C PRO A 372 -35.87 -7.10 0.35
N LEU A 373 -35.15 -6.19 0.97
CA LEU A 373 -34.15 -5.39 0.28
C LEU A 373 -32.87 -6.20 0.07
N GLU A 374 -32.09 -5.84 -0.94
CA GLU A 374 -30.79 -6.42 -1.19
C GLU A 374 -29.89 -6.25 0.01
N ARG A 375 -29.06 -7.27 0.27
CA ARG A 375 -28.14 -7.32 1.40
C ARG A 375 -26.85 -6.56 1.07
N ILE A 376 -26.54 -5.60 1.92
CA ILE A 376 -25.32 -4.78 1.83
C ILE A 376 -24.21 -5.48 2.61
N ILE A 377 -23.06 -5.64 1.99
CA ILE A 377 -21.86 -6.12 2.68
C ILE A 377 -21.16 -4.94 3.36
N ARG A 378 -21.01 -5.01 4.68
CA ARG A 378 -20.55 -3.88 5.51
C ARG A 378 -19.04 -3.89 5.75
N THR A 379 -18.37 -4.99 5.47
CA THR A 379 -16.94 -5.17 5.74
C THR A 379 -16.17 -5.22 4.43
N PHE A 380 -15.06 -4.49 4.38
CA PHE A 380 -14.04 -4.63 3.34
C PHE A 380 -13.15 -5.81 3.72
N ASP A 381 -13.05 -6.80 2.86
CA ASP A 381 -12.18 -7.96 3.12
C ASP A 381 -10.71 -7.62 2.82
N ALA A 382 -10.05 -7.02 3.83
CA ALA A 382 -8.62 -6.71 3.75
C ALA A 382 -7.75 -7.97 3.55
N GLY A 383 -8.21 -9.15 3.96
CA GLY A 383 -7.54 -10.43 3.72
C GLY A 383 -7.58 -10.82 2.26
N ALA A 384 -8.79 -10.84 1.67
CA ALA A 384 -8.96 -11.07 0.23
C ALA A 384 -8.21 -10.04 -0.60
N PHE A 385 -8.23 -8.75 -0.18
CA PHE A 385 -7.44 -7.70 -0.82
C PHE A 385 -5.94 -8.03 -0.83
N LYS A 386 -5.36 -8.37 0.33
CA LYS A 386 -3.95 -8.74 0.45
C LYS A 386 -3.60 -9.96 -0.41
N GLN A 387 -4.46 -10.99 -0.40
CA GLN A 387 -4.27 -12.19 -1.23
C GLN A 387 -4.32 -11.88 -2.72
N ALA A 388 -5.30 -11.07 -3.16
CA ALA A 388 -5.41 -10.67 -4.55
C ALA A 388 -4.21 -9.83 -4.99
N ALA A 389 -3.76 -8.87 -4.17
CA ALA A 389 -2.57 -8.06 -4.43
C ALA A 389 -1.32 -8.94 -4.53
N GLN A 390 -1.15 -9.91 -3.62
CA GLN A 390 -0.04 -10.87 -3.65
C GLN A 390 -0.08 -11.73 -4.92
N MET A 391 -1.26 -12.25 -5.30
CA MET A 391 -1.41 -13.04 -6.53
C MET A 391 -1.06 -12.22 -7.77
N MET A 392 -1.47 -10.95 -7.83
CA MET A 392 -1.10 -10.04 -8.94
C MET A 392 0.41 -9.81 -8.99
N ASP A 393 1.06 -9.62 -7.84
CA ASP A 393 2.51 -9.47 -7.77
C ASP A 393 3.24 -10.75 -8.20
N GLU A 394 2.77 -11.94 -7.80
CA GLU A 394 3.31 -13.22 -8.24
C GLU A 394 3.13 -13.45 -9.75
N MET A 395 1.97 -13.10 -10.30
CA MET A 395 1.72 -13.15 -11.74
C MET A 395 2.65 -12.19 -12.50
N GLU A 396 2.83 -10.98 -12.01
CA GLU A 396 3.73 -10.00 -12.63
C GLU A 396 5.19 -10.46 -12.51
N ALA A 397 5.61 -10.98 -11.36
CA ALA A 397 6.94 -11.57 -11.17
C ALA A 397 7.18 -12.72 -12.16
N THR A 398 6.19 -13.58 -12.39
CA THR A 398 6.25 -14.68 -13.37
C THR A 398 6.39 -14.14 -14.80
N ARG A 399 5.62 -13.09 -15.14
CA ARG A 399 5.73 -12.44 -16.46
C ARG A 399 7.10 -11.80 -16.65
N LEU A 400 7.60 -11.11 -15.64
CA LEU A 400 8.92 -10.48 -15.66
C LEU A 400 10.03 -11.54 -15.80
N ALA A 401 9.92 -12.68 -15.12
CA ALA A 401 10.90 -13.77 -15.20
C ALA A 401 11.00 -14.39 -16.61
N ALA A 402 9.93 -14.31 -17.40
CA ALA A 402 9.92 -14.80 -18.78
C ALA A 402 10.59 -13.85 -19.79
N LEU A 403 10.87 -12.59 -19.39
CA LEU A 403 11.50 -11.58 -20.23
C LEU A 403 13.04 -11.70 -20.20
N SER A 404 13.70 -11.22 -21.25
CA SER A 404 15.14 -10.95 -21.19
C SER A 404 15.48 -9.92 -20.12
N ALA A 405 16.72 -9.89 -19.65
CA ALA A 405 17.16 -8.93 -18.63
C ALA A 405 16.89 -7.47 -19.07
N HIS A 406 17.17 -7.16 -20.34
CA HIS A 406 16.90 -5.84 -20.89
C HIS A 406 15.40 -5.49 -20.92
N GLU A 407 14.54 -6.39 -21.45
CA GLU A 407 13.09 -6.15 -21.51
C GLU A 407 12.50 -5.99 -20.11
N ARG A 408 12.97 -6.78 -19.14
CA ARG A 408 12.58 -6.68 -17.74
C ARG A 408 12.99 -5.32 -17.15
N ALA A 409 14.23 -4.88 -17.40
CA ALA A 409 14.72 -3.58 -16.96
C ALA A 409 13.88 -2.41 -17.51
N VAL A 410 13.56 -2.44 -18.81
CA VAL A 410 12.70 -1.44 -19.46
C VAL A 410 11.32 -1.39 -18.79
N ARG A 411 10.71 -2.55 -18.51
CA ARG A 411 9.40 -2.62 -17.87
C ARG A 411 9.42 -2.10 -16.43
N LEU A 412 10.46 -2.45 -15.67
CA LEU A 412 10.66 -1.96 -14.31
C LEU A 412 10.87 -0.44 -14.29
N ALA A 413 11.70 0.11 -15.21
CA ALA A 413 11.93 1.54 -15.32
C ALA A 413 10.66 2.32 -15.70
N SER A 414 9.83 1.76 -16.60
CA SER A 414 8.53 2.36 -16.95
C SER A 414 7.60 2.43 -15.74
N ARG A 415 7.46 1.34 -14.97
CA ARG A 415 6.65 1.30 -13.74
C ARG A 415 7.21 2.23 -12.66
N ALA A 416 8.54 2.31 -12.54
CA ALA A 416 9.20 3.26 -11.63
C ALA A 416 8.84 4.71 -11.96
N LYS A 417 8.78 5.06 -13.25
CA LYS A 417 8.37 6.39 -13.71
C LYS A 417 6.93 6.73 -13.33
N GLU A 418 6.03 5.75 -13.42
CA GLU A 418 4.65 5.94 -12.95
C GLU A 418 4.59 6.23 -11.46
N TYR A 419 5.32 5.48 -10.62
CA TYR A 419 5.41 5.74 -9.18
C TYR A 419 6.05 7.09 -8.86
N PHE A 420 7.12 7.46 -9.56
CA PHE A 420 7.74 8.78 -9.44
C PHE A 420 6.76 9.92 -9.71
N ASN A 421 5.98 9.81 -10.80
CA ASN A 421 4.97 10.79 -11.17
C ASN A 421 3.84 10.92 -10.14
N ARG A 422 3.54 9.83 -9.43
CA ARG A 422 2.58 9.80 -8.31
C ARG A 422 3.18 10.30 -6.98
N GLY A 423 4.49 10.55 -6.92
CA GLY A 423 5.19 10.97 -5.71
C GLY A 423 5.58 9.84 -4.77
N LEU A 424 5.43 8.58 -5.19
CA LEU A 424 5.83 7.37 -4.46
C LEU A 424 7.33 7.12 -4.68
N LEU A 425 8.16 7.95 -4.05
CA LEU A 425 9.59 8.04 -4.34
C LEU A 425 10.37 6.78 -3.92
N LEU A 426 9.97 6.16 -2.82
CA LEU A 426 10.64 4.96 -2.30
C LEU A 426 10.41 3.77 -3.24
N GLU A 427 9.17 3.56 -3.66
CA GLU A 427 8.78 2.53 -4.63
C GLU A 427 9.45 2.77 -5.98
N ALA A 428 9.51 4.02 -6.43
CA ALA A 428 10.17 4.40 -7.67
C ALA A 428 11.67 4.09 -7.61
N GLU A 429 12.38 4.48 -6.55
CA GLU A 429 13.81 4.20 -6.42
C GLU A 429 14.09 2.70 -6.42
N ARG A 430 13.31 1.92 -5.66
CA ARG A 430 13.44 0.46 -5.62
C ARG A 430 13.34 -0.18 -6.99
N LEU A 431 12.37 0.24 -7.80
CA LEU A 431 12.18 -0.31 -9.15
C LEU A 431 13.25 0.17 -10.14
N TYR A 432 13.69 1.42 -10.07
CA TYR A 432 14.81 1.87 -10.90
C TYR A 432 16.11 1.15 -10.57
N GLN A 433 16.39 0.87 -9.29
CA GLN A 433 17.55 0.10 -8.89
C GLN A 433 17.48 -1.36 -9.37
N ALA A 434 16.29 -1.98 -9.30
CA ALA A 434 16.07 -3.29 -9.88
C ALA A 434 16.30 -3.27 -11.40
N ALA A 435 15.84 -2.23 -12.10
CA ALA A 435 16.09 -2.06 -13.53
C ALA A 435 17.59 -1.94 -13.84
N VAL A 436 18.35 -1.15 -13.09
CA VAL A 436 19.82 -1.03 -13.24
C VAL A 436 20.52 -2.36 -12.92
N THR A 437 20.00 -3.14 -11.97
CA THR A 437 20.55 -4.48 -11.65
C THR A 437 20.34 -5.45 -12.80
N ASP A 438 19.20 -5.41 -13.47
CA ASP A 438 18.89 -6.24 -14.64
C ASP A 438 19.65 -5.79 -15.87
N ASP A 439 19.75 -4.48 -16.10
CA ASP A 439 20.51 -3.89 -17.21
C ASP A 439 21.18 -2.56 -16.80
N ALA A 440 22.45 -2.65 -16.42
CA ALA A 440 23.26 -1.50 -16.03
C ALA A 440 23.55 -0.53 -17.21
N ARG A 441 23.13 -0.85 -18.44
CA ARG A 441 23.27 0.02 -19.61
C ARG A 441 21.94 0.65 -20.06
N LEU A 442 20.92 0.59 -19.23
CA LEU A 442 19.64 1.27 -19.48
C LEU A 442 19.71 2.72 -18.98
N ALA A 443 19.95 3.66 -19.91
CA ALA A 443 20.10 5.08 -19.59
C ALA A 443 18.88 5.66 -18.86
N GLU A 444 17.67 5.25 -19.25
CA GLU A 444 16.41 5.70 -18.64
C GLU A 444 16.29 5.30 -17.15
N ALA A 445 16.87 4.17 -16.76
CA ALA A 445 16.85 3.74 -15.36
C ALA A 445 17.77 4.63 -14.50
N HIS A 446 18.98 4.92 -14.98
CA HIS A 446 19.90 5.87 -14.33
C HIS A 446 19.33 7.29 -14.28
N ALA A 447 18.71 7.77 -15.35
CA ALA A 447 18.05 9.07 -15.40
C ALA A 447 16.88 9.17 -14.41
N GLY A 448 16.12 8.08 -14.27
CA GLY A 448 15.05 7.95 -13.28
C GLY A 448 15.58 7.98 -11.85
N LEU A 449 16.65 7.24 -11.53
CA LEU A 449 17.32 7.30 -10.24
C LEU A 449 17.84 8.70 -9.93
N ALA A 450 18.44 9.37 -10.91
CA ALA A 450 18.89 10.74 -10.77
C ALA A 450 17.74 11.68 -10.37
N SER A 451 16.58 11.54 -11.04
CA SER A 451 15.39 12.34 -10.75
C SER A 451 14.82 12.08 -9.35
N VAL A 452 14.80 10.81 -8.88
CA VAL A 452 14.37 10.47 -7.52
C VAL A 452 15.32 11.12 -6.51
N ARG A 453 16.64 10.91 -6.65
CA ARG A 453 17.64 11.40 -5.71
C ARG A 453 17.74 12.92 -5.64
N GLU A 454 17.57 13.60 -6.79
CA GLU A 454 17.42 15.05 -6.80
C GLU A 454 16.22 15.49 -5.95
N ARG A 455 15.06 14.84 -6.14
CA ARG A 455 13.84 15.20 -5.43
C ARG A 455 13.90 14.92 -3.92
N THR A 456 14.71 13.95 -3.51
CA THR A 456 14.95 13.59 -2.10
C THR A 456 16.11 14.36 -1.46
N GLY A 457 16.82 15.19 -2.22
CA GLY A 457 17.91 16.06 -1.73
C GLY A 457 19.30 15.41 -1.77
N ASP A 458 19.44 14.18 -2.22
CA ASP A 458 20.75 13.54 -2.45
C ASP A 458 21.36 14.05 -3.77
N THR A 459 21.82 15.29 -3.76
CA THR A 459 22.33 15.98 -4.95
C THR A 459 23.60 15.34 -5.53
N ALA A 460 24.43 14.73 -4.67
CA ALA A 460 25.67 14.09 -5.09
C ALA A 460 25.39 12.81 -5.91
N SER A 461 24.54 11.92 -5.38
CA SER A 461 24.14 10.72 -6.10
C SER A 461 23.27 11.04 -7.32
N ALA A 462 22.41 12.07 -7.25
CA ALA A 462 21.63 12.53 -8.41
C ALA A 462 22.54 12.92 -9.58
N ARG A 463 23.58 13.72 -9.31
CA ARG A 463 24.56 14.11 -10.35
C ARG A 463 25.32 12.90 -10.90
N LYS A 464 25.71 11.96 -10.03
CA LYS A 464 26.40 10.73 -10.45
C LYS A 464 25.53 9.93 -11.41
N GLU A 465 24.29 9.64 -11.04
CA GLU A 465 23.38 8.83 -11.86
C GLU A 465 23.02 9.54 -13.20
N ALA A 466 22.84 10.88 -13.17
CA ALA A 466 22.60 11.63 -14.39
C ALA A 466 23.79 11.54 -15.37
N ASN A 467 25.02 11.60 -14.85
CA ASN A 467 26.22 11.46 -15.69
C ASN A 467 26.39 10.02 -16.21
N GLU A 468 26.12 8.98 -15.39
CA GLU A 468 26.09 7.59 -15.84
C GLU A 468 25.08 7.40 -16.99
N ALA A 469 23.88 7.94 -16.86
CA ALA A 469 22.90 7.90 -17.95
C ALA A 469 23.45 8.52 -19.23
N LEU A 470 24.07 9.72 -19.15
CA LEU A 470 24.64 10.42 -20.32
C LEU A 470 25.82 9.70 -20.94
N GLN A 471 26.60 8.93 -20.19
CA GLN A 471 27.67 8.08 -20.74
C GLN A 471 27.12 6.93 -21.60
N ILE A 472 25.90 6.47 -21.30
CA ILE A 472 25.22 5.42 -22.03
C ILE A 472 24.50 6.00 -23.25
N ALA A 473 23.58 6.95 -23.00
CA ALA A 473 22.85 7.66 -24.04
C ALA A 473 22.31 9.02 -23.50
N PRO A 474 22.25 10.06 -24.31
CA PRO A 474 21.62 11.32 -23.92
C PRO A 474 20.13 11.13 -23.60
N THR A 475 19.70 11.52 -22.42
CA THR A 475 18.29 11.51 -22.00
C THR A 475 17.84 12.92 -21.59
N LEU A 476 16.59 13.25 -21.88
CA LEU A 476 15.99 14.53 -21.49
C LEU A 476 16.05 14.71 -19.97
N ASP A 477 15.65 13.68 -19.23
CA ASP A 477 15.56 13.70 -17.76
C ASP A 477 16.93 13.94 -17.12
N SER A 478 18.04 13.36 -17.66
CA SER A 478 19.40 13.59 -17.14
C SER A 478 19.85 15.03 -17.31
N TRP A 479 19.63 15.61 -18.48
CA TRP A 479 19.97 17.01 -18.71
C TRP A 479 19.14 17.96 -17.84
N LEU A 480 17.85 17.65 -17.62
CA LEU A 480 17.00 18.45 -16.74
C LEU A 480 17.48 18.38 -15.28
N VAL A 481 17.88 17.18 -14.81
CA VAL A 481 18.43 17.01 -13.45
C VAL A 481 19.70 17.83 -13.28
N LEU A 482 20.68 17.68 -14.18
CA LEU A 482 21.94 18.43 -14.10
C LEU A 482 21.69 19.94 -14.13
N GLY A 483 20.85 20.42 -15.06
CA GLY A 483 20.52 21.84 -15.17
C GLY A 483 19.87 22.40 -13.91
N ARG A 484 18.98 21.64 -13.24
CA ARG A 484 18.39 22.06 -11.94
C ARG A 484 19.43 22.07 -10.82
N LEU A 485 20.30 21.06 -10.76
CA LEU A 485 21.37 20.98 -9.76
C LEU A 485 22.37 22.14 -9.92
N ASP A 486 22.76 22.49 -11.15
CA ASP A 486 23.68 23.58 -11.38
C ASP A 486 23.01 24.95 -11.18
N MET A 487 21.74 25.08 -11.51
CA MET A 487 20.97 26.28 -11.18
C MET A 487 20.84 26.48 -9.66
N ALA A 488 20.64 25.39 -8.89
CA ALA A 488 20.58 25.43 -7.43
C ALA A 488 21.94 25.79 -6.81
N ALA A 489 23.05 25.30 -7.39
CA ALA A 489 24.41 25.63 -7.01
C ALA A 489 24.89 27.00 -7.50
N ASN A 490 24.04 27.77 -8.19
CA ASN A 490 24.34 29.07 -8.82
C ASN A 490 25.39 28.99 -9.94
N HIS A 491 25.58 27.83 -10.57
CA HIS A 491 26.43 27.61 -11.73
C HIS A 491 25.63 27.87 -13.03
N MET A 492 25.25 29.12 -13.28
CA MET A 492 24.28 29.49 -14.33
C MET A 492 24.75 29.18 -15.75
N ASP A 493 26.05 29.25 -16.04
CA ASP A 493 26.59 28.94 -17.37
C ASP A 493 26.49 27.44 -17.67
N ASP A 494 26.79 26.58 -16.69
CA ASP A 494 26.63 25.14 -16.81
C ASP A 494 25.15 24.75 -16.94
N ALA A 495 24.28 25.30 -16.08
CA ALA A 495 22.85 25.08 -16.16
C ALA A 495 22.29 25.50 -17.54
N SER A 496 22.74 26.64 -18.09
CA SER A 496 22.31 27.10 -19.42
C SER A 496 22.74 26.14 -20.54
N ARG A 497 23.96 25.61 -20.46
CA ARG A 497 24.47 24.62 -21.41
C ARG A 497 23.64 23.33 -21.34
N GLU A 498 23.40 22.81 -20.16
CA GLU A 498 22.69 21.55 -19.94
C GLU A 498 21.22 21.63 -20.38
N ILE A 499 20.54 22.76 -20.06
CA ILE A 499 19.17 22.98 -20.56
C ILE A 499 19.18 23.21 -22.08
N GLY A 500 20.25 23.74 -22.64
CA GLY A 500 20.45 23.82 -24.10
C GLY A 500 20.50 22.42 -24.74
N GLU A 501 21.21 21.47 -24.14
CA GLU A 501 21.24 20.06 -24.60
C GLU A 501 19.86 19.38 -24.43
N ALA A 502 19.16 19.62 -23.31
CA ALA A 502 17.80 19.14 -23.11
C ALA A 502 16.83 19.61 -24.22
N LEU A 503 16.91 20.90 -24.61
CA LEU A 503 16.08 21.47 -25.68
C LEU A 503 16.48 21.01 -27.09
N LYS A 504 17.71 20.53 -27.30
CA LYS A 504 18.07 19.87 -28.57
C LYS A 504 17.40 18.50 -28.70
N LEU A 505 17.24 17.77 -27.59
CA LEU A 505 16.55 16.47 -27.57
C LEU A 505 15.03 16.62 -27.71
N ASP A 506 14.44 17.57 -26.97
CA ASP A 506 13.01 17.88 -27.05
C ASP A 506 12.78 19.39 -26.96
N PRO A 507 12.67 20.05 -28.14
CA PRO A 507 12.37 21.49 -28.20
C PRO A 507 11.02 21.88 -27.62
N ALA A 508 10.08 20.92 -27.53
CA ALA A 508 8.73 21.13 -27.00
C ALA A 508 8.64 20.91 -25.48
N SER A 509 9.70 20.45 -24.83
CA SER A 509 9.73 20.19 -23.39
C SER A 509 9.42 21.44 -22.57
N ARG A 510 8.22 21.45 -21.96
CA ARG A 510 7.80 22.56 -21.08
C ARG A 510 8.73 22.74 -19.89
N ALA A 511 9.26 21.65 -19.34
CA ALA A 511 10.18 21.70 -18.21
C ALA A 511 11.49 22.39 -18.59
N ALA A 512 12.09 22.03 -19.74
CA ALA A 512 13.31 22.65 -20.23
C ALA A 512 13.12 24.15 -20.58
N GLN A 513 12.00 24.48 -21.23
CA GLN A 513 11.67 25.86 -21.56
C GLN A 513 11.47 26.72 -20.30
N GLU A 514 10.82 26.17 -19.27
CA GLU A 514 10.63 26.89 -18.00
C GLU A 514 11.95 27.10 -17.27
N LEU A 515 12.82 26.10 -17.20
CA LEU A 515 14.15 26.21 -16.60
C LEU A 515 15.01 27.24 -17.36
N LYS A 516 14.96 27.25 -18.70
CA LYS A 516 15.64 28.25 -19.53
C LYS A 516 15.20 29.65 -19.13
N ARG A 517 13.89 29.93 -19.04
CA ARG A 517 13.36 31.22 -18.61
C ARG A 517 13.84 31.64 -17.22
N GLN A 518 13.87 30.67 -16.28
CA GLN A 518 14.34 30.92 -14.92
C GLN A 518 15.84 31.27 -14.87
N ILE A 519 16.67 30.58 -15.67
CA ILE A 519 18.10 30.87 -15.80
C ILE A 519 18.31 32.27 -16.41
N GLU A 520 17.61 32.59 -17.51
CA GLU A 520 17.67 33.90 -18.17
C GLU A 520 17.25 35.03 -17.23
N ALA A 521 16.20 34.84 -16.44
CA ALA A 521 15.76 35.82 -15.45
C ALA A 521 16.81 36.08 -14.36
N ARG A 522 17.53 35.03 -13.91
CA ARG A 522 18.58 35.15 -12.89
C ARG A 522 19.89 35.76 -13.44
N THR A 523 20.21 35.50 -14.69
CA THR A 523 21.44 36.03 -15.32
C THR A 523 21.30 37.42 -15.91
N GLY A 524 20.08 37.98 -15.92
CA GLY A 524 19.81 39.30 -16.53
C GLY A 524 19.93 39.32 -18.06
N LYS A 525 20.13 38.20 -18.70
CA LYS A 525 20.16 38.05 -20.17
C LYS A 525 18.72 38.02 -20.68
N LYS A 526 18.10 39.21 -20.89
CA LYS A 526 16.92 39.32 -21.75
C LYS A 526 17.40 39.28 -23.21
N GLN A 527 16.78 38.43 -24.03
CA GLN A 527 16.87 38.53 -25.49
C GLN A 527 16.28 39.84 -25.99
#